data_74d93046a3b863eb3a03fb417d5f00a0
#
_entry.id   74d93046a3b863eb3a03fb417d5f00a0
#
_cell.length_a   1.000
_cell.length_b   1.000
_cell.length_c   1.000
_cell.angle_alpha   90.00
_cell.angle_beta   90.00
_cell.angle_gamma   90.00
#
_symmetry.space_group_name_H-M   'P 1'
#
loop_
_entity.id
_entity.type
_entity.pdbx_description
1 polymer ?
#
loop_
_entity_poly.entity_id
_entity_poly.type
_entity_poly.pdbx_seq_one_letter_code
_entity_poly.pdbx_strand_id
1 'polypeptide(L)'
;MARINERMIIAVVPFWMDLSSSIFYLAAPLIVIDLGGNPVELGLIGTMTASVHMILANLGGRLSDRLGRRILIVAGPFIFAISCLLTTQAGKVFHILALASLNGVGMAIFWPSFQAWVAESRAGSNLARNIGSFNMSWTASQIIGPTLSGFLFSLHPRVPFWAAAALSFLLFFLLRASVSDKSPQPAKGGAILPLGTEDSDGGMGFLYAIWIANFASWFILGNLRYQFPKLARDMAISPSTIGLLLSCIGLSQFLGFFFLRGSDRWHFKKSYLLGAQLLSASGLLLIFVFPQKLIFASAFILIGLSVSLTYYSSLYYSVRLLKRKGKGTGLHESILGSGVVLGPFLGGVVALSIGPRAPYALCLAVLAVAVVMELGLTSSRRSPRR
;
A
#
# COMPACT_ATOMS: atom_id res chain seq x y z
N MET A 1 -16.96 -19.28 -24.62
CA MET A 1 -16.13 -18.99 -23.44
C MET A 1 -17.02 -18.42 -22.34
N ALA A 2 -17.09 -19.07 -21.19
CA ALA A 2 -17.88 -18.61 -20.05
C ALA A 2 -17.37 -17.22 -19.61
N ARG A 3 -18.26 -16.23 -19.53
CA ARG A 3 -17.92 -14.91 -18.96
C ARG A 3 -17.56 -15.11 -17.50
N ILE A 4 -16.31 -14.85 -17.13
CA ILE A 4 -15.89 -14.84 -15.73
C ILE A 4 -16.76 -13.80 -15.00
N ASN A 5 -17.34 -14.21 -13.86
CA ASN A 5 -18.22 -13.34 -13.07
C ASN A 5 -17.44 -12.10 -12.59
N GLU A 6 -17.99 -10.90 -12.76
CA GLU A 6 -17.38 -9.63 -12.32
C GLU A 6 -16.95 -9.67 -10.85
N ARG A 7 -17.71 -10.34 -9.98
CA ARG A 7 -17.34 -10.53 -8.56
C ARG A 7 -16.03 -11.30 -8.39
N MET A 8 -15.82 -12.30 -9.24
CA MET A 8 -14.60 -13.09 -9.23
C MET A 8 -13.41 -12.26 -9.72
N ILE A 9 -13.59 -11.42 -10.73
CA ILE A 9 -12.56 -10.49 -11.21
C ILE A 9 -12.16 -9.52 -10.10
N ILE A 10 -13.13 -8.92 -9.37
CA ILE A 10 -12.87 -7.99 -8.25
C ILE A 10 -12.10 -8.67 -7.11
N ALA A 11 -12.35 -9.95 -6.86
CA ALA A 11 -11.67 -10.68 -5.78
C ALA A 11 -10.29 -11.23 -6.18
N VAL A 12 -10.12 -11.64 -7.44
CA VAL A 12 -8.94 -12.40 -7.88
C VAL A 12 -7.86 -11.49 -8.47
N VAL A 13 -8.24 -10.49 -9.26
CA VAL A 13 -7.27 -9.66 -10.00
C VAL A 13 -6.39 -8.82 -9.08
N PRO A 14 -6.91 -8.12 -8.04
CA PRO A 14 -6.07 -7.39 -7.10
C PRO A 14 -5.09 -8.30 -6.36
N PHE A 15 -5.54 -9.50 -5.97
CA PHE A 15 -4.67 -10.48 -5.33
C PHE A 15 -3.47 -10.85 -6.20
N TRP A 16 -3.69 -11.24 -7.46
CA TRP A 16 -2.61 -11.66 -8.35
C TRP A 16 -1.66 -10.51 -8.72
N MET A 17 -2.20 -9.30 -8.96
CA MET A 17 -1.36 -8.14 -9.27
C MET A 17 -0.51 -7.76 -8.08
N ASP A 18 -1.11 -7.72 -6.88
CA ASP A 18 -0.37 -7.35 -5.68
C ASP A 18 0.57 -8.47 -5.21
N LEU A 19 0.25 -9.75 -5.47
CA LEU A 19 1.17 -10.87 -5.20
C LEU A 19 2.47 -10.72 -6.00
N SER A 20 2.36 -10.42 -7.30
CA SER A 20 3.54 -10.15 -8.14
C SER A 20 4.34 -8.96 -7.62
N SER A 21 3.65 -7.89 -7.22
CA SER A 21 4.28 -6.69 -6.66
C SER A 21 4.96 -6.96 -5.32
N SER A 22 4.31 -7.70 -4.43
CA SER A 22 4.84 -8.05 -3.11
C SER A 22 6.08 -8.90 -3.21
N ILE A 23 6.15 -9.81 -4.19
CA ILE A 23 7.35 -10.58 -4.48
C ILE A 23 8.49 -9.65 -4.91
N PHE A 24 8.22 -8.71 -5.82
CA PHE A 24 9.22 -7.73 -6.28
C PHE A 24 9.68 -6.81 -5.14
N TYR A 25 8.77 -6.32 -4.30
CA TYR A 25 9.08 -5.34 -3.25
C TYR A 25 10.03 -5.87 -2.17
N LEU A 26 10.11 -7.16 -1.93
CA LEU A 26 11.13 -7.74 -1.06
C LEU A 26 12.37 -8.17 -1.85
N ALA A 27 12.22 -8.74 -3.03
CA ALA A 27 13.36 -9.19 -3.83
C ALA A 27 14.27 -8.04 -4.27
N ALA A 28 13.69 -6.87 -4.62
CA ALA A 28 14.46 -5.71 -5.09
C ALA A 28 15.42 -5.15 -4.02
N PRO A 29 15.04 -4.86 -2.77
CA PRO A 29 16.02 -4.49 -1.75
C PRO A 29 17.03 -5.59 -1.45
N LEU A 30 16.66 -6.87 -1.46
CA LEU A 30 17.58 -7.97 -1.20
C LEU A 30 18.68 -8.06 -2.29
N ILE A 31 18.31 -7.96 -3.57
CA ILE A 31 19.31 -7.98 -4.64
C ILE A 31 20.19 -6.71 -4.65
N VAL A 32 19.64 -5.55 -4.28
CA VAL A 32 20.43 -4.31 -4.14
C VAL A 32 21.45 -4.47 -3.01
N ILE A 33 21.08 -5.10 -1.89
CA ILE A 33 22.03 -5.42 -0.80
C ILE A 33 23.14 -6.34 -1.32
N ASP A 34 22.79 -7.41 -2.04
CA ASP A 34 23.78 -8.36 -2.59
C ASP A 34 24.70 -7.71 -3.64
N LEU A 35 24.25 -6.66 -4.34
CA LEU A 35 25.05 -5.83 -5.24
C LEU A 35 25.89 -4.77 -4.53
N GLY A 36 25.89 -4.73 -3.21
CA GLY A 36 26.64 -3.75 -2.41
C GLY A 36 25.98 -2.38 -2.30
N GLY A 37 24.69 -2.28 -2.58
CA GLY A 37 23.93 -1.03 -2.50
C GLY A 37 23.85 -0.46 -1.08
N ASN A 38 23.89 0.86 -0.99
CA ASN A 38 23.81 1.60 0.25
C ASN A 38 22.34 1.85 0.70
N PRO A 39 22.11 2.29 1.95
CA PRO A 39 20.75 2.53 2.45
C PRO A 39 19.94 3.58 1.66
N VAL A 40 20.58 4.58 1.05
CA VAL A 40 19.88 5.57 0.21
C VAL A 40 19.37 4.91 -1.07
N GLU A 41 20.18 4.05 -1.70
CA GLU A 41 19.77 3.30 -2.90
C GLU A 41 18.62 2.35 -2.60
N LEU A 42 18.59 1.73 -1.43
CA LEU A 42 17.45 0.94 -0.97
C LEU A 42 16.17 1.79 -0.84
N GLY A 43 16.29 2.97 -0.25
CA GLY A 43 15.20 3.93 -0.15
C GLY A 43 14.69 4.40 -1.52
N LEU A 44 15.62 4.64 -2.45
CA LEU A 44 15.30 5.08 -3.81
C LEU A 44 14.47 4.06 -4.60
N ILE A 45 14.54 2.75 -4.32
CA ILE A 45 13.66 1.76 -4.97
C ILE A 45 12.19 2.13 -4.75
N GLY A 46 11.81 2.31 -3.48
CA GLY A 46 10.43 2.68 -3.12
C GLY A 46 10.05 4.07 -3.60
N THR A 47 10.94 5.04 -3.41
CA THR A 47 10.74 6.43 -3.81
C THR A 47 10.51 6.55 -5.32
N MET A 48 11.32 5.94 -6.16
CA MET A 48 11.16 5.99 -7.61
C MET A 48 9.87 5.32 -8.08
N THR A 49 9.60 4.10 -7.57
CA THR A 49 8.34 3.40 -7.89
C THR A 49 7.12 4.23 -7.54
N ALA A 50 7.07 4.76 -6.30
CA ALA A 50 5.93 5.52 -5.81
C ALA A 50 5.81 6.91 -6.45
N SER A 51 6.92 7.60 -6.72
CA SER A 51 6.92 8.90 -7.41
C SER A 51 6.37 8.77 -8.82
N VAL A 52 6.84 7.78 -9.58
CA VAL A 52 6.34 7.53 -10.94
C VAL A 52 4.87 7.14 -10.91
N HIS A 53 4.47 6.26 -9.98
CA HIS A 53 3.07 5.93 -9.78
C HIS A 53 2.22 7.19 -9.49
N MET A 54 2.61 8.00 -8.53
CA MET A 54 1.85 9.19 -8.11
C MET A 54 1.72 10.22 -9.24
N ILE A 55 2.80 10.47 -9.99
CA ILE A 55 2.81 11.43 -11.10
C ILE A 55 1.94 10.93 -12.25
N LEU A 56 2.07 9.65 -12.61
CA LEU A 56 1.42 9.08 -13.78
C LEU A 56 0.00 8.55 -13.52
N ALA A 57 -0.41 8.33 -12.25
CA ALA A 57 -1.74 7.80 -11.93
C ALA A 57 -2.88 8.67 -12.46
N ASN A 58 -2.75 10.00 -12.38
CA ASN A 58 -3.74 10.94 -12.95
C ASN A 58 -3.79 10.89 -14.47
N LEU A 59 -2.63 10.70 -15.13
CA LEU A 59 -2.56 10.52 -16.58
C LEU A 59 -3.14 9.17 -16.97
N GLY A 60 -2.83 8.12 -16.23
CA GLY A 60 -3.40 6.77 -16.40
C GLY A 60 -4.92 6.77 -16.30
N GLY A 61 -5.50 7.46 -15.32
CA GLY A 61 -6.94 7.63 -15.17
C GLY A 61 -7.58 8.31 -16.38
N ARG A 62 -7.02 9.45 -16.84
CA ARG A 62 -7.51 10.18 -18.02
C ARG A 62 -7.37 9.35 -19.31
N LEU A 63 -6.27 8.65 -19.44
CA LEU A 63 -6.03 7.78 -20.60
C LEU A 63 -7.01 6.60 -20.61
N SER A 64 -7.32 6.05 -19.43
CA SER A 64 -8.32 5.01 -19.23
C SER A 64 -9.74 5.47 -19.63
N ASP A 65 -10.08 6.74 -19.37
CA ASP A 65 -11.35 7.32 -19.80
C ASP A 65 -11.45 7.46 -21.33
N ARG A 66 -10.31 7.70 -22.01
CA ARG A 66 -10.25 7.91 -23.48
C ARG A 66 -10.11 6.62 -24.28
N LEU A 67 -9.22 5.73 -23.86
CA LEU A 67 -8.88 4.49 -24.58
C LEU A 67 -9.74 3.28 -24.14
N GLY A 68 -10.49 3.44 -23.04
CA GLY A 68 -11.24 2.35 -22.42
C GLY A 68 -10.45 1.67 -21.27
N ARG A 69 -11.19 1.25 -20.24
CA ARG A 69 -10.63 0.65 -19.01
C ARG A 69 -9.78 -0.59 -19.29
N ARG A 70 -10.26 -1.45 -20.20
CA ARG A 70 -9.63 -2.72 -20.53
C ARG A 70 -8.19 -2.60 -20.96
N ILE A 71 -7.89 -1.65 -21.88
CA ILE A 71 -6.55 -1.52 -22.46
C ILE A 71 -5.51 -1.31 -21.36
N LEU A 72 -5.79 -0.41 -20.40
CA LEU A 72 -4.84 -0.08 -19.34
C LEU A 72 -4.80 -1.15 -18.25
N ILE A 73 -5.93 -1.77 -17.91
CA ILE A 73 -5.98 -2.90 -16.97
C ILE A 73 -5.14 -4.07 -17.51
N VAL A 74 -5.12 -4.31 -18.81
CA VAL A 74 -4.32 -5.36 -19.45
C VAL A 74 -2.86 -4.94 -19.60
N ALA A 75 -2.58 -3.69 -19.98
CA ALA A 75 -1.21 -3.21 -20.22
C ALA A 75 -0.37 -3.13 -18.92
N GLY A 76 -0.99 -2.82 -17.78
CA GLY A 76 -0.27 -2.68 -16.51
C GLY A 76 0.52 -3.94 -16.11
N PRO A 77 -0.12 -5.12 -15.98
CA PRO A 77 0.59 -6.37 -15.70
C PRO A 77 1.64 -6.73 -16.74
N PHE A 78 1.42 -6.42 -18.01
CA PHE A 78 2.42 -6.65 -19.07
C PHE A 78 3.68 -5.82 -18.85
N ILE A 79 3.56 -4.51 -18.58
CA ILE A 79 4.71 -3.63 -18.30
C ILE A 79 5.44 -4.11 -17.04
N PHE A 80 4.69 -4.49 -16.01
CA PHE A 80 5.26 -5.01 -14.77
C PHE A 80 6.03 -6.31 -15.00
N ALA A 81 5.49 -7.23 -15.82
CA ALA A 81 6.15 -8.48 -16.18
C ALA A 81 7.49 -8.24 -16.93
N ILE A 82 7.47 -7.33 -17.92
CA ILE A 82 8.70 -6.94 -18.65
C ILE A 82 9.74 -6.36 -17.70
N SER A 83 9.33 -5.46 -16.80
CA SER A 83 10.25 -4.90 -15.80
C SER A 83 10.87 -5.99 -14.91
N CYS A 84 10.07 -6.95 -14.43
CA CYS A 84 10.58 -8.08 -13.65
C CYS A 84 11.56 -8.95 -14.45
N LEU A 85 11.24 -9.25 -15.72
CA LEU A 85 12.15 -10.00 -16.59
C LEU A 85 13.49 -9.27 -16.79
N LEU A 86 13.45 -7.99 -17.09
CA LEU A 86 14.67 -7.18 -17.27
C LEU A 86 15.48 -7.10 -15.96
N THR A 87 14.81 -7.11 -14.81
CA THR A 87 15.47 -7.11 -13.50
C THR A 87 16.32 -8.37 -13.31
N THR A 88 15.99 -9.50 -13.92
CA THR A 88 16.81 -10.72 -13.85
C THR A 88 18.19 -10.56 -14.51
N GLN A 89 18.34 -9.60 -15.41
CA GLN A 89 19.60 -9.30 -16.11
C GLN A 89 20.35 -8.13 -15.46
N ALA A 90 19.78 -7.51 -14.43
CA ALA A 90 20.40 -6.37 -13.78
C ALA A 90 21.67 -6.77 -13.02
N GLY A 91 22.80 -6.19 -13.40
CA GLY A 91 24.10 -6.39 -12.74
C GLY A 91 24.59 -5.17 -11.96
N LYS A 92 23.82 -4.09 -11.90
CA LYS A 92 24.13 -2.85 -11.16
C LYS A 92 22.90 -2.30 -10.47
N VAL A 93 23.09 -1.64 -9.34
CA VAL A 93 22.01 -1.00 -8.56
C VAL A 93 21.19 -0.03 -9.43
N PHE A 94 21.84 0.78 -10.26
CA PHE A 94 21.16 1.71 -11.17
C PHE A 94 20.13 1.01 -12.08
N HIS A 95 20.42 -0.19 -12.58
CA HIS A 95 19.47 -0.95 -13.40
C HIS A 95 18.20 -1.29 -12.60
N ILE A 96 18.37 -1.70 -11.33
CA ILE A 96 17.23 -2.01 -10.45
C ILE A 96 16.38 -0.75 -10.21
N LEU A 97 17.01 0.41 -9.98
CA LEU A 97 16.30 1.68 -9.77
C LEU A 97 15.51 2.12 -11.01
N ALA A 98 16.11 2.00 -12.19
CA ALA A 98 15.42 2.32 -13.44
C ALA A 98 14.22 1.39 -13.68
N LEU A 99 14.39 0.08 -13.42
CA LEU A 99 13.32 -0.91 -13.57
C LEU A 99 12.25 -0.79 -12.49
N ALA A 100 12.60 -0.37 -11.27
CA ALA A 100 11.63 0.01 -10.25
C ALA A 100 10.74 1.19 -10.70
N SER A 101 11.31 2.16 -11.42
CA SER A 101 10.53 3.23 -12.05
C SER A 101 9.56 2.69 -13.12
N LEU A 102 9.99 1.73 -13.93
CA LEU A 102 9.13 1.08 -14.93
C LEU A 102 7.98 0.29 -14.25
N ASN A 103 8.24 -0.33 -13.09
CA ASN A 103 7.17 -0.92 -12.28
C ASN A 103 6.15 0.13 -11.85
N GLY A 104 6.61 1.32 -11.45
CA GLY A 104 5.75 2.46 -11.14
C GLY A 104 4.82 2.85 -12.29
N VAL A 105 5.30 2.79 -13.55
CA VAL A 105 4.47 3.00 -14.76
C VAL A 105 3.38 1.94 -14.85
N GLY A 106 3.72 0.66 -14.75
CA GLY A 106 2.76 -0.44 -14.79
C GLY A 106 1.64 -0.30 -13.74
N MET A 107 2.03 0.07 -12.51
CA MET A 107 1.11 0.33 -11.41
C MET A 107 0.22 1.55 -11.65
N ALA A 108 0.78 2.64 -12.19
CA ALA A 108 0.08 3.90 -12.44
C ALA A 108 -1.05 3.77 -13.46
N ILE A 109 -0.91 2.88 -14.45
CA ILE A 109 -1.95 2.65 -15.45
C ILE A 109 -2.93 1.56 -15.01
N PHE A 110 -2.49 0.58 -14.21
CA PHE A 110 -3.35 -0.52 -13.75
C PHE A 110 -4.32 -0.09 -12.65
N TRP A 111 -3.81 0.38 -11.50
CA TRP A 111 -4.63 0.58 -10.30
C TRP A 111 -5.77 1.58 -10.47
N PRO A 112 -5.56 2.80 -11.02
CA PRO A 112 -6.66 3.74 -11.21
C PRO A 112 -7.71 3.20 -12.19
N SER A 113 -7.27 2.53 -13.27
CA SER A 113 -8.15 1.95 -14.28
C SER A 113 -8.99 0.81 -13.72
N PHE A 114 -8.38 -0.05 -12.89
CA PHE A 114 -9.07 -1.16 -12.26
C PHE A 114 -10.04 -0.70 -11.17
N GLN A 115 -9.65 0.26 -10.33
CA GLN A 115 -10.53 0.85 -9.31
C GLN A 115 -11.75 1.54 -9.95
N ALA A 116 -11.56 2.26 -11.05
CA ALA A 116 -12.66 2.85 -11.81
C ALA A 116 -13.58 1.77 -12.40
N TRP A 117 -13.01 0.70 -12.96
CA TRP A 117 -13.77 -0.43 -13.46
C TRP A 117 -14.60 -1.12 -12.36
N VAL A 118 -14.02 -1.30 -11.16
CA VAL A 118 -14.73 -1.85 -9.99
C VAL A 118 -15.89 -0.95 -9.57
N ALA A 119 -15.70 0.36 -9.57
CA ALA A 119 -16.74 1.33 -9.24
C ALA A 119 -17.90 1.35 -10.25
N GLU A 120 -17.60 1.08 -11.53
CA GLU A 120 -18.57 1.00 -12.63
C GLU A 120 -19.25 -0.38 -12.74
N SER A 121 -18.70 -1.42 -12.10
CA SER A 121 -19.18 -2.79 -12.23
C SER A 121 -20.53 -3.01 -11.55
N ARG A 122 -21.37 -3.89 -12.15
CA ARG A 122 -22.67 -4.28 -11.62
C ARG A 122 -22.60 -5.35 -10.53
N ALA A 123 -21.43 -5.72 -10.07
CA ALA A 123 -21.18 -6.89 -9.19
C ALA A 123 -21.83 -6.81 -7.80
N GLY A 124 -22.76 -5.94 -7.60
CA GLY A 124 -23.59 -5.82 -6.41
C GLY A 124 -23.93 -4.36 -6.10
N SER A 125 -25.13 -4.13 -5.58
CA SER A 125 -25.66 -2.81 -5.19
C SER A 125 -24.91 -2.17 -3.99
N ASN A 126 -23.93 -2.88 -3.39
CA ASN A 126 -23.24 -2.44 -2.18
C ASN A 126 -21.76 -2.10 -2.46
N LEU A 127 -21.50 -0.81 -2.70
CA LEU A 127 -20.16 -0.26 -2.94
C LEU A 127 -19.19 -0.60 -1.78
N ALA A 128 -19.65 -0.54 -0.54
CA ALA A 128 -18.82 -0.86 0.64
C ALA A 128 -18.35 -2.32 0.61
N ARG A 129 -19.21 -3.26 0.20
CA ARG A 129 -18.83 -4.67 0.05
C ARG A 129 -17.78 -4.87 -1.05
N ASN A 130 -17.91 -4.17 -2.18
CA ASN A 130 -16.94 -4.27 -3.28
C ASN A 130 -15.58 -3.70 -2.87
N ILE A 131 -15.55 -2.55 -2.21
CA ILE A 131 -14.32 -1.95 -1.65
C ILE A 131 -13.71 -2.88 -0.59
N GLY A 132 -14.54 -3.44 0.29
CA GLY A 132 -14.07 -4.40 1.30
C GLY A 132 -13.44 -5.66 0.67
N SER A 133 -14.09 -6.25 -0.34
CA SER A 133 -13.56 -7.41 -1.06
C SER A 133 -12.26 -7.08 -1.79
N PHE A 134 -12.19 -5.92 -2.44
CA PHE A 134 -10.99 -5.40 -3.07
C PHE A 134 -9.83 -5.25 -2.05
N ASN A 135 -10.07 -4.60 -0.91
CA ASN A 135 -9.05 -4.40 0.12
C ASN A 135 -8.57 -5.72 0.73
N MET A 136 -9.45 -6.64 1.02
CA MET A 136 -9.07 -7.97 1.52
C MET A 136 -8.28 -8.77 0.49
N SER A 137 -8.60 -8.62 -0.79
CA SER A 137 -7.93 -9.32 -1.89
C SER A 137 -6.46 -8.92 -1.98
N TRP A 138 -6.16 -7.63 -2.14
CA TRP A 138 -4.76 -7.20 -2.25
C TRP A 138 -4.00 -7.39 -0.92
N THR A 139 -4.65 -7.26 0.24
CA THR A 139 -3.98 -7.46 1.52
C THR A 139 -3.65 -8.94 1.77
N ALA A 140 -4.47 -9.88 1.27
CA ALA A 140 -4.16 -11.30 1.34
C ALA A 140 -2.85 -11.64 0.62
N SER A 141 -2.54 -10.95 -0.48
CA SER A 141 -1.28 -11.12 -1.18
C SER A 141 -0.07 -10.65 -0.37
N GLN A 142 -0.25 -9.63 0.49
CA GLN A 142 0.81 -9.14 1.39
C GLN A 142 1.16 -10.15 2.51
N ILE A 143 0.32 -11.15 2.75
CA ILE A 143 0.65 -12.27 3.64
C ILE A 143 1.56 -13.28 2.93
N ILE A 144 1.24 -13.59 1.68
CA ILE A 144 1.90 -14.67 0.93
C ILE A 144 3.16 -14.15 0.21
N GLY A 145 3.07 -12.97 -0.39
CA GLY A 145 4.09 -12.43 -1.29
C GLY A 145 5.48 -12.28 -0.68
N PRO A 146 5.64 -11.61 0.48
CA PRO A 146 6.95 -11.47 1.10
C PRO A 146 7.53 -12.80 1.54
N THR A 147 6.72 -13.71 2.12
CA THR A 147 7.18 -15.07 2.48
C THR A 147 7.66 -15.84 1.26
N LEU A 148 6.86 -15.84 0.18
CA LEU A 148 7.23 -16.49 -1.07
C LEU A 148 8.48 -15.86 -1.68
N SER A 149 8.58 -14.53 -1.70
CA SER A 149 9.73 -13.80 -2.19
C SER A 149 11.01 -14.18 -1.44
N GLY A 150 10.97 -14.17 -0.11
CA GLY A 150 12.12 -14.52 0.71
C GLY A 150 12.56 -15.96 0.52
N PHE A 151 11.61 -16.91 0.41
CA PHE A 151 11.89 -18.31 0.11
C PHE A 151 12.53 -18.48 -1.27
N LEU A 152 11.93 -17.91 -2.31
CA LEU A 152 12.46 -17.98 -3.68
C LEU A 152 13.84 -17.33 -3.80
N PHE A 153 14.07 -16.21 -3.09
CA PHE A 153 15.37 -15.55 -3.04
C PHE A 153 16.43 -16.42 -2.38
N SER A 154 16.07 -17.22 -1.38
CA SER A 154 16.98 -18.16 -0.73
C SER A 154 17.37 -19.32 -1.65
N LEU A 155 16.58 -19.66 -2.66
CA LEU A 155 16.94 -20.64 -3.69
C LEU A 155 17.94 -20.02 -4.69
N HIS A 156 17.62 -18.85 -5.22
CA HIS A 156 18.52 -18.08 -6.08
C HIS A 156 18.00 -16.63 -6.20
N PRO A 157 18.86 -15.60 -6.15
CA PRO A 157 18.44 -14.19 -6.13
C PRO A 157 17.57 -13.73 -7.30
N ARG A 158 17.61 -14.40 -8.45
CA ARG A 158 16.81 -14.05 -9.63
C ARG A 158 15.45 -14.74 -9.70
N VAL A 159 15.24 -15.83 -8.95
CA VAL A 159 14.01 -16.64 -9.01
C VAL A 159 12.75 -15.83 -8.63
N PRO A 160 12.75 -14.94 -7.60
CA PRO A 160 11.58 -14.13 -7.31
C PRO A 160 11.13 -13.26 -8.48
N PHE A 161 12.07 -12.72 -9.27
CA PHE A 161 11.73 -11.89 -10.43
C PHE A 161 11.16 -12.72 -11.59
N TRP A 162 11.64 -13.94 -11.80
CA TRP A 162 11.02 -14.89 -12.74
C TRP A 162 9.60 -15.23 -12.31
N ALA A 163 9.39 -15.51 -11.03
CA ALA A 163 8.07 -15.82 -10.48
C ALA A 163 7.10 -14.63 -10.62
N ALA A 164 7.53 -13.42 -10.25
CA ALA A 164 6.73 -12.20 -10.39
C ALA A 164 6.38 -11.92 -11.87
N ALA A 165 7.33 -12.12 -12.80
CA ALA A 165 7.09 -11.98 -14.23
C ALA A 165 6.07 -13.00 -14.74
N ALA A 166 6.22 -14.27 -14.38
CA ALA A 166 5.31 -15.35 -14.79
C ALA A 166 3.88 -15.10 -14.30
N LEU A 167 3.72 -14.71 -13.02
CA LEU A 167 2.42 -14.36 -12.45
C LEU A 167 1.79 -13.15 -13.17
N SER A 168 2.58 -12.12 -13.48
CA SER A 168 2.10 -10.95 -14.18
C SER A 168 1.75 -11.23 -15.64
N PHE A 169 2.49 -12.09 -16.34
CA PHE A 169 2.12 -12.55 -17.68
C PHE A 169 0.86 -13.42 -17.65
N LEU A 170 0.73 -14.31 -16.67
CA LEU A 170 -0.49 -15.09 -16.49
C LEU A 170 -1.69 -14.16 -16.31
N LEU A 171 -1.55 -13.14 -15.45
CA LEU A 171 -2.59 -12.14 -15.24
C LEU A 171 -2.91 -11.36 -16.51
N PHE A 172 -1.88 -10.95 -17.28
CA PHE A 172 -2.07 -10.29 -18.58
C PHE A 172 -2.92 -11.13 -19.53
N PHE A 173 -2.62 -12.42 -19.71
CA PHE A 173 -3.37 -13.31 -20.60
C PHE A 173 -4.79 -13.55 -20.07
N LEU A 174 -4.96 -13.73 -18.78
CA LEU A 174 -6.29 -13.87 -18.16
C LEU A 174 -7.16 -12.63 -18.37
N LEU A 175 -6.62 -11.44 -18.16
CA LEU A 175 -7.34 -10.19 -18.34
C LEU A 175 -7.68 -9.94 -19.82
N ARG A 176 -6.75 -10.25 -20.73
CA ARG A 176 -6.98 -10.17 -22.18
C ARG A 176 -8.14 -11.06 -22.62
N ALA A 177 -8.27 -12.24 -22.01
CA ALA A 177 -9.33 -13.19 -22.33
C ALA A 177 -10.68 -12.86 -21.66
N SER A 178 -10.65 -12.24 -20.47
CA SER A 178 -11.82 -12.15 -19.59
C SER A 178 -12.49 -10.78 -19.53
N VAL A 179 -11.73 -9.69 -19.68
CA VAL A 179 -12.27 -8.33 -19.58
C VAL A 179 -12.82 -7.90 -20.93
N SER A 180 -14.10 -7.57 -20.98
CA SER A 180 -14.78 -7.07 -22.19
C SER A 180 -14.52 -5.58 -22.41
N ASP A 181 -14.51 -5.15 -23.70
CA ASP A 181 -14.42 -3.72 -24.08
C ASP A 181 -15.67 -2.91 -23.71
N LYS A 182 -16.78 -3.59 -23.44
CA LYS A 182 -17.99 -2.89 -22.97
C LYS A 182 -17.77 -2.44 -21.56
N SER A 183 -17.50 -1.14 -21.37
CA SER A 183 -17.62 -0.51 -20.04
C SER A 183 -18.95 -0.92 -19.44
N PRO A 184 -18.98 -1.37 -18.18
CA PRO A 184 -20.24 -1.57 -17.50
C PRO A 184 -21.01 -0.24 -17.59
N GLN A 185 -22.22 -0.24 -18.16
CA GLN A 185 -23.04 0.96 -18.15
C GLN A 185 -23.24 1.35 -16.69
N PRO A 186 -23.05 2.63 -16.31
CA PRO A 186 -23.27 3.07 -14.95
C PRO A 186 -24.66 2.60 -14.51
N ALA A 187 -24.72 1.95 -13.36
CA ALA A 187 -25.99 1.52 -12.78
C ALA A 187 -26.85 2.76 -12.61
N LYS A 188 -27.87 2.93 -13.44
CA LYS A 188 -28.89 3.95 -13.25
C LYS A 188 -29.52 3.68 -11.88
N GLY A 189 -29.25 4.54 -10.90
CA GLY A 189 -29.97 4.53 -9.63
C GLY A 189 -29.31 3.84 -8.45
N GLY A 190 -28.02 3.76 -8.36
CA GLY A 190 -27.38 3.59 -7.07
C GLY A 190 -27.64 4.84 -6.23
N ALA A 191 -28.80 4.91 -5.59
CA ALA A 191 -29.10 5.95 -4.62
C ALA A 191 -28.03 5.87 -3.52
N ILE A 192 -27.07 6.79 -3.61
CA ILE A 192 -26.17 7.08 -2.51
C ILE A 192 -27.07 7.68 -1.46
N LEU A 193 -27.33 6.92 -0.39
CA LEU A 193 -28.01 7.44 0.78
C LEU A 193 -27.44 8.83 1.07
N PRO A 194 -28.28 9.89 1.20
CA PRO A 194 -27.84 11.17 1.69
C PRO A 194 -27.35 10.93 3.12
N LEU A 195 -26.06 10.91 3.28
CA LEU A 195 -25.47 10.81 4.60
C LEU A 195 -25.76 12.13 5.31
N GLY A 196 -26.43 12.01 6.44
CA GLY A 196 -26.81 13.13 7.26
C GLY A 196 -25.66 14.13 7.40
N THR A 197 -26.00 15.39 7.29
CA THR A 197 -25.18 16.55 7.61
C THR A 197 -24.87 16.55 9.11
N GLU A 198 -24.01 15.63 9.56
CA GLU A 198 -23.38 15.81 10.86
C GLU A 198 -22.32 16.88 10.70
N ASP A 199 -22.47 17.94 11.45
CA ASP A 199 -21.66 19.15 11.64
C ASP A 199 -20.42 19.28 10.74
N SER A 200 -20.51 20.18 9.77
CA SER A 200 -19.50 20.38 8.74
C SER A 200 -18.07 20.69 9.26
N ASP A 201 -17.93 21.35 10.41
CA ASP A 201 -16.60 21.78 10.92
C ASP A 201 -15.86 20.71 11.70
N GLY A 202 -16.53 19.94 12.57
CA GLY A 202 -15.85 18.89 13.34
C GLY A 202 -15.48 17.65 12.53
N GLY A 203 -16.19 17.37 11.44
CA GLY A 203 -15.91 16.28 10.51
C GLY A 203 -14.66 16.52 9.68
N MET A 204 -14.43 17.76 9.23
CA MET A 204 -13.25 18.12 8.45
C MET A 204 -11.96 18.09 9.26
N GLY A 205 -11.98 18.58 10.52
CA GLY A 205 -10.81 18.47 11.40
C GLY A 205 -10.40 17.01 11.64
N PHE A 206 -11.38 16.12 11.82
CA PHE A 206 -11.11 14.70 11.96
C PHE A 206 -10.59 14.07 10.67
N LEU A 207 -11.08 14.48 9.51
CA LEU A 207 -10.56 14.02 8.21
C LEU A 207 -9.09 14.40 8.02
N TYR A 208 -8.71 15.64 8.33
CA TYR A 208 -7.32 16.07 8.26
C TYR A 208 -6.43 15.29 9.24
N ALA A 209 -6.90 15.05 10.46
CA ALA A 209 -6.17 14.24 11.44
C ALA A 209 -5.91 12.82 10.92
N ILE A 210 -6.93 12.17 10.33
CA ILE A 210 -6.79 10.83 9.75
C ILE A 210 -5.86 10.84 8.53
N TRP A 211 -5.84 11.89 7.72
CA TRP A 211 -4.90 12.00 6.60
C TRP A 211 -3.44 12.10 7.08
N ILE A 212 -3.20 12.86 8.15
CA ILE A 212 -1.88 12.95 8.79
C ILE A 212 -1.46 11.58 9.34
N ALA A 213 -2.36 10.90 10.03
CA ALA A 213 -2.14 9.55 10.53
C ALA A 213 -1.81 8.54 9.40
N ASN A 214 -2.55 8.63 8.30
CA ASN A 214 -2.34 7.76 7.13
C ASN A 214 -0.99 8.03 6.46
N PHE A 215 -0.59 9.31 6.33
CA PHE A 215 0.74 9.68 5.85
C PHE A 215 1.84 9.05 6.73
N ALA A 216 1.77 9.23 8.05
CA ALA A 216 2.75 8.68 8.99
C ALA A 216 2.81 7.14 8.90
N SER A 217 1.67 6.48 8.78
CA SER A 217 1.59 5.02 8.61
C SER A 217 2.29 4.52 7.34
N TRP A 218 2.09 5.19 6.22
CA TRP A 218 2.75 4.81 4.96
C TRP A 218 4.21 5.22 4.88
N PHE A 219 4.60 6.28 5.59
CA PHE A 219 6.00 6.62 5.83
C PHE A 219 6.72 5.50 6.59
N ILE A 220 6.10 4.96 7.65
CA ILE A 220 6.60 3.84 8.44
C ILE A 220 6.69 2.56 7.58
N LEU A 221 5.61 2.23 6.85
CA LEU A 221 5.61 1.04 5.99
C LEU A 221 6.69 1.10 4.90
N GLY A 222 6.91 2.28 4.32
CA GLY A 222 7.98 2.48 3.36
C GLY A 222 9.35 2.16 3.96
N ASN A 223 9.62 2.65 5.16
CA ASN A 223 10.87 2.32 5.87
C ASN A 223 10.97 0.83 6.17
N LEU A 224 9.92 0.19 6.65
CA LEU A 224 9.94 -1.25 6.93
C LEU A 224 10.21 -2.08 5.66
N ARG A 225 9.61 -1.72 4.54
CA ARG A 225 9.78 -2.49 3.29
C ARG A 225 11.19 -2.38 2.72
N TYR A 226 11.83 -1.21 2.83
CA TYR A 226 13.09 -0.96 2.12
C TYR A 226 14.32 -0.87 3.03
N GLN A 227 14.18 -0.47 4.31
CA GLN A 227 15.31 -0.37 5.23
C GLN A 227 15.44 -1.60 6.14
N PHE A 228 14.33 -2.25 6.52
CA PHE A 228 14.38 -3.42 7.39
C PHE A 228 15.14 -4.62 6.77
N PRO A 229 15.02 -4.93 5.45
CA PRO A 229 15.83 -5.99 4.85
C PRO A 229 17.34 -5.81 5.08
N LYS A 230 17.84 -4.58 5.02
CA LYS A 230 19.26 -4.29 5.29
C LYS A 230 19.62 -4.54 6.75
N LEU A 231 18.85 -3.99 7.70
CA LEU A 231 19.06 -4.25 9.11
C LEU A 231 19.05 -5.75 9.43
N ALA A 232 18.10 -6.49 8.86
CA ALA A 232 17.98 -7.93 9.07
C ALA A 232 19.14 -8.73 8.45
N ARG A 233 19.61 -8.34 7.25
CA ARG A 233 20.77 -8.96 6.61
C ARG A 233 22.05 -8.71 7.40
N ASP A 234 22.24 -7.51 7.93
CA ASP A 234 23.40 -7.18 8.80
C ASP A 234 23.40 -7.98 10.11
N MET A 235 22.21 -8.47 10.53
CA MET A 235 22.03 -9.39 11.66
C MET A 235 22.07 -10.88 11.25
N ALA A 236 22.54 -11.20 10.05
CA ALA A 236 22.57 -12.56 9.48
C ALA A 236 21.20 -13.27 9.45
N ILE A 237 20.10 -12.52 9.32
CA ILE A 237 18.77 -13.11 9.14
C ILE A 237 18.59 -13.51 7.68
N SER A 238 18.14 -14.75 7.45
CA SER A 238 17.95 -15.29 6.10
C SER A 238 16.83 -14.56 5.35
N PRO A 239 16.89 -14.48 4.00
CA PRO A 239 15.82 -13.88 3.19
C PRO A 239 14.44 -14.47 3.45
N SER A 240 14.33 -15.79 3.63
CA SER A 240 13.08 -16.47 3.95
C SER A 240 12.49 -16.00 5.29
N THR A 241 13.33 -15.83 6.31
CA THR A 241 12.88 -15.29 7.61
C THR A 241 12.46 -13.82 7.49
N ILE A 242 13.18 -13.00 6.69
CA ILE A 242 12.80 -11.61 6.43
C ILE A 242 11.42 -11.55 5.78
N GLY A 243 11.17 -12.40 4.80
CA GLY A 243 9.87 -12.51 4.13
C GLY A 243 8.75 -12.87 5.11
N LEU A 244 8.98 -13.87 5.96
CA LEU A 244 8.01 -14.29 6.98
C LEU A 244 7.71 -13.16 7.99
N LEU A 245 8.73 -12.44 8.43
CA LEU A 245 8.56 -11.29 9.33
C LEU A 245 7.71 -10.20 8.67
N LEU A 246 8.03 -9.79 7.44
CA LEU A 246 7.25 -8.77 6.75
C LEU A 246 5.80 -9.20 6.47
N SER A 247 5.56 -10.50 6.28
CA SER A 247 4.20 -11.05 6.14
C SER A 247 3.33 -10.87 7.37
N CYS A 248 3.91 -10.71 8.57
CA CYS A 248 3.17 -10.39 9.79
C CYS A 248 2.43 -9.04 9.68
N ILE A 249 2.98 -8.07 8.92
CA ILE A 249 2.31 -6.79 8.63
C ILE A 249 1.04 -7.06 7.82
N GLY A 250 1.14 -7.82 6.73
CA GLY A 250 0.01 -8.17 5.88
C GLY A 250 -1.08 -8.93 6.63
N LEU A 251 -0.69 -9.91 7.46
CA LEU A 251 -1.63 -10.68 8.27
C LEU A 251 -2.40 -9.79 9.24
N SER A 252 -1.72 -8.94 9.97
CA SER A 252 -2.37 -8.06 10.95
C SER A 252 -3.22 -6.97 10.27
N GLN A 253 -2.81 -6.45 9.10
CA GLN A 253 -3.65 -5.56 8.30
C GLN A 253 -4.92 -6.27 7.81
N PHE A 254 -4.81 -7.49 7.30
CA PHE A 254 -5.96 -8.27 6.83
C PHE A 254 -6.97 -8.50 7.96
N LEU A 255 -6.50 -8.92 9.13
CA LEU A 255 -7.33 -9.10 10.31
C LEU A 255 -7.96 -7.77 10.76
N GLY A 256 -7.18 -6.69 10.77
CA GLY A 256 -7.68 -5.35 11.10
C GLY A 256 -8.82 -4.91 10.17
N PHE A 257 -8.66 -5.06 8.86
CA PHE A 257 -9.73 -4.76 7.89
C PHE A 257 -10.95 -5.65 8.07
N PHE A 258 -10.74 -6.93 8.38
CA PHE A 258 -11.83 -7.86 8.65
C PHE A 258 -12.70 -7.39 9.84
N PHE A 259 -12.09 -6.96 10.94
CA PHE A 259 -12.83 -6.48 12.12
C PHE A 259 -13.42 -5.08 11.91
N LEU A 260 -12.71 -4.17 11.25
CA LEU A 260 -13.19 -2.80 11.03
C LEU A 260 -14.42 -2.74 10.12
N ARG A 261 -14.53 -3.62 9.12
CA ARG A 261 -15.68 -3.65 8.20
C ARG A 261 -17.00 -4.02 8.88
N GLY A 262 -16.95 -4.70 10.01
CA GLY A 262 -18.11 -5.19 10.76
C GLY A 262 -18.51 -4.33 11.96
N SER A 263 -17.87 -3.17 12.17
CA SER A 263 -18.08 -2.36 13.36
C SER A 263 -18.06 -0.87 13.06
N ASP A 264 -19.05 -0.15 13.59
CA ASP A 264 -19.12 1.32 13.53
C ASP A 264 -18.52 1.97 14.80
N ARG A 265 -17.99 1.19 15.73
CA ARG A 265 -17.49 1.67 17.03
C ARG A 265 -16.31 2.62 16.95
N TRP A 266 -15.54 2.59 15.84
CA TRP A 266 -14.37 3.43 15.62
C TRP A 266 -14.69 4.79 15.00
N HIS A 267 -15.92 4.99 14.50
CA HIS A 267 -16.32 6.20 13.79
C HIS A 267 -16.17 7.44 14.68
N PHE A 268 -15.43 8.44 14.19
CA PHE A 268 -15.18 9.75 14.83
C PHE A 268 -14.66 9.68 16.28
N LYS A 269 -14.05 8.56 16.68
CA LYS A 269 -13.48 8.40 18.03
C LYS A 269 -11.97 8.60 18.01
N LYS A 270 -11.50 9.66 18.67
CA LYS A 270 -10.08 9.97 18.87
C LYS A 270 -9.31 8.83 19.54
N SER A 271 -9.94 8.10 20.47
CA SER A 271 -9.29 7.00 21.20
C SER A 271 -8.81 5.88 20.28
N TYR A 272 -9.56 5.57 19.21
CA TYR A 272 -9.11 4.58 18.23
C TYR A 272 -7.94 5.08 17.41
N LEU A 273 -7.96 6.36 16.99
CA LEU A 273 -6.87 6.97 16.26
C LEU A 273 -5.59 7.00 17.10
N LEU A 274 -5.67 7.52 18.32
CA LEU A 274 -4.51 7.57 19.24
C LEU A 274 -4.03 6.17 19.64
N GLY A 275 -4.95 5.22 19.80
CA GLY A 275 -4.61 3.82 20.05
C GLY A 275 -3.82 3.21 18.88
N ALA A 276 -4.20 3.50 17.63
CA ALA A 276 -3.45 3.07 16.46
C ALA A 276 -2.03 3.68 16.44
N GLN A 277 -1.91 4.98 16.72
CA GLN A 277 -0.60 5.64 16.80
C GLN A 277 0.27 5.05 17.91
N LEU A 278 -0.32 4.71 19.05
CA LEU A 278 0.39 4.06 20.15
C LEU A 278 0.89 2.66 19.75
N LEU A 279 0.10 1.88 19.03
CA LEU A 279 0.53 0.58 18.49
C LEU A 279 1.74 0.74 17.56
N SER A 280 1.70 1.71 16.63
CA SER A 280 2.85 1.99 15.77
C SER A 280 4.09 2.44 16.55
N ALA A 281 3.92 3.34 17.53
CA ALA A 281 5.02 3.81 18.37
C ALA A 281 5.66 2.63 19.15
N SER A 282 4.83 1.77 19.75
CA SER A 282 5.29 0.58 20.47
C SER A 282 6.06 -0.37 19.55
N GLY A 283 5.53 -0.64 18.34
CA GLY A 283 6.21 -1.47 17.36
C GLY A 283 7.57 -0.89 16.92
N LEU A 284 7.63 0.41 16.65
CA LEU A 284 8.88 1.09 16.27
C LEU A 284 9.92 1.07 17.41
N LEU A 285 9.49 1.29 18.65
CA LEU A 285 10.36 1.19 19.84
C LEU A 285 10.90 -0.24 20.00
N LEU A 286 10.08 -1.26 19.79
CA LEU A 286 10.51 -2.65 19.84
C LEU A 286 11.62 -2.93 18.81
N ILE A 287 11.46 -2.47 17.56
CA ILE A 287 12.49 -2.63 16.51
C ILE A 287 13.76 -1.84 16.87
N PHE A 288 13.61 -0.65 17.41
CA PHE A 288 14.73 0.22 17.74
C PHE A 288 15.60 -0.35 18.87
N VAL A 289 14.98 -0.93 19.90
CA VAL A 289 15.66 -1.36 21.13
C VAL A 289 16.15 -2.81 21.00
N PHE A 290 15.33 -3.71 20.51
CA PHE A 290 15.57 -5.16 20.61
C PHE A 290 15.97 -5.80 19.29
N PRO A 291 16.99 -6.70 19.26
CA PRO A 291 17.46 -7.35 18.05
C PRO A 291 16.87 -8.76 17.81
N GLN A 292 15.79 -9.15 18.49
CA GLN A 292 15.27 -10.51 18.41
C GLN A 292 14.20 -10.66 17.33
N LYS A 293 14.23 -11.78 16.58
CA LYS A 293 13.29 -12.07 15.49
C LYS A 293 11.83 -12.09 15.95
N LEU A 294 11.55 -12.67 17.12
CA LEU A 294 10.20 -12.73 17.69
C LEU A 294 9.66 -11.34 18.03
N ILE A 295 10.53 -10.45 18.52
CA ILE A 295 10.18 -9.06 18.82
C ILE A 295 9.89 -8.29 17.53
N PHE A 296 10.64 -8.53 16.44
CA PHE A 296 10.32 -7.95 15.13
C PHE A 296 8.96 -8.42 14.62
N ALA A 297 8.61 -9.71 14.77
CA ALA A 297 7.28 -10.21 14.39
C ALA A 297 6.17 -9.49 15.19
N SER A 298 6.33 -9.38 16.53
CA SER A 298 5.37 -8.67 17.38
C SER A 298 5.26 -7.19 16.99
N ALA A 299 6.37 -6.52 16.73
CA ALA A 299 6.40 -5.13 16.26
C ALA A 299 5.65 -4.94 14.94
N PHE A 300 5.83 -5.85 13.99
CA PHE A 300 5.16 -5.79 12.70
C PHE A 300 3.66 -6.05 12.79
N ILE A 301 3.23 -6.92 13.71
CA ILE A 301 1.81 -7.11 14.02
C ILE A 301 1.20 -5.82 14.57
N LEU A 302 1.86 -5.16 15.53
CA LEU A 302 1.38 -3.90 16.12
C LEU A 302 1.28 -2.80 15.06
N ILE A 303 2.30 -2.64 14.23
CA ILE A 303 2.32 -1.64 13.15
C ILE A 303 1.24 -1.95 12.11
N GLY A 304 1.09 -3.20 11.69
CA GLY A 304 0.09 -3.59 10.72
C GLY A 304 -1.36 -3.36 11.19
N LEU A 305 -1.65 -3.62 12.48
CA LEU A 305 -2.95 -3.26 13.10
C LEU A 305 -3.19 -1.76 13.08
N SER A 306 -2.19 -0.95 13.41
CA SER A 306 -2.27 0.51 13.32
C SER A 306 -2.59 0.98 11.90
N VAL A 307 -1.83 0.49 10.92
CA VAL A 307 -2.00 0.84 9.51
C VAL A 307 -3.38 0.45 8.99
N SER A 308 -3.93 -0.69 9.44
CA SER A 308 -5.28 -1.09 9.04
C SER A 308 -6.33 -0.05 9.41
N LEU A 309 -6.27 0.51 10.62
CA LEU A 309 -7.20 1.55 11.07
C LEU A 309 -6.99 2.86 10.32
N THR A 310 -5.75 3.35 10.21
CA THR A 310 -5.46 4.64 9.57
C THR A 310 -5.78 4.63 8.08
N TYR A 311 -5.48 3.55 7.37
CA TYR A 311 -5.83 3.38 5.96
C TYR A 311 -7.34 3.31 5.75
N TYR A 312 -8.02 2.40 6.48
CA TYR A 312 -9.45 2.18 6.31
C TYR A 312 -10.25 3.44 6.62
N SER A 313 -9.93 4.11 7.74
CA SER A 313 -10.61 5.34 8.13
C SER A 313 -10.29 6.50 7.17
N SER A 314 -9.06 6.62 6.68
CA SER A 314 -8.69 7.63 5.68
C SER A 314 -9.52 7.48 4.40
N LEU A 315 -9.63 6.28 3.85
CA LEU A 315 -10.45 6.02 2.67
C LEU A 315 -11.94 6.27 2.96
N TYR A 316 -12.45 5.75 4.07
CA TYR A 316 -13.85 5.88 4.47
C TYR A 316 -14.27 7.35 4.60
N TYR A 317 -13.53 8.17 5.37
CA TYR A 317 -13.87 9.57 5.55
C TYR A 317 -13.63 10.42 4.30
N SER A 318 -12.64 10.10 3.49
CA SER A 318 -12.41 10.78 2.21
C SER A 318 -13.61 10.62 1.26
N VAL A 319 -14.25 9.45 1.25
CA VAL A 319 -15.44 9.19 0.44
C VAL A 319 -16.71 9.73 1.10
N ARG A 320 -16.79 9.70 2.44
CA ARG A 320 -17.99 10.12 3.20
C ARG A 320 -18.15 11.63 3.29
N LEU A 321 -17.06 12.36 3.59
CA LEU A 321 -17.13 13.79 3.93
C LEU A 321 -16.92 14.71 2.73
N LEU A 322 -16.32 14.25 1.65
CA LEU A 322 -16.07 15.08 0.49
C LEU A 322 -17.19 14.93 -0.56
N LYS A 323 -17.73 16.08 -1.01
CA LYS A 323 -18.80 16.14 -2.02
C LYS A 323 -18.43 15.43 -3.34
N ARG A 324 -17.16 15.54 -3.76
CA ARG A 324 -16.62 14.89 -4.96
C ARG A 324 -15.83 13.66 -4.55
N LYS A 325 -16.44 12.47 -4.61
CA LYS A 325 -15.84 11.20 -4.17
C LYS A 325 -14.50 10.89 -4.85
N GLY A 326 -14.40 11.12 -6.17
CA GLY A 326 -13.15 10.95 -6.89
C GLY A 326 -12.03 11.89 -6.43
N LYS A 327 -12.36 13.12 -5.99
CA LYS A 327 -11.37 14.00 -5.35
C LYS A 327 -10.94 13.46 -3.99
N GLY A 328 -11.87 12.88 -3.24
CA GLY A 328 -11.59 12.29 -1.92
C GLY A 328 -10.64 11.10 -2.01
N THR A 329 -10.92 10.15 -2.90
CA THR A 329 -10.04 9.00 -3.13
C THR A 329 -8.69 9.42 -3.69
N GLY A 330 -8.65 10.39 -4.62
CA GLY A 330 -7.41 10.92 -5.15
C GLY A 330 -6.52 11.58 -4.09
N LEU A 331 -7.10 12.32 -3.14
CA LEU A 331 -6.36 12.91 -2.02
C LEU A 331 -5.83 11.82 -1.07
N HIS A 332 -6.66 10.81 -0.77
CA HIS A 332 -6.24 9.66 0.02
C HIS A 332 -5.00 8.96 -0.59
N GLU A 333 -5.06 8.66 -1.89
CA GLU A 333 -3.94 8.03 -2.62
C GLU A 333 -2.69 8.94 -2.69
N SER A 334 -2.88 10.27 -2.85
CA SER A 334 -1.76 11.21 -2.87
C SER A 334 -1.06 11.29 -1.51
N ILE A 335 -1.81 11.28 -0.42
CA ILE A 335 -1.28 11.31 0.94
C ILE A 335 -0.51 10.02 1.24
N LEU A 336 -1.10 8.87 0.93
CA LEU A 336 -0.45 7.57 0.99
C LEU A 336 0.84 7.55 0.17
N GLY A 337 0.75 7.96 -1.10
CA GLY A 337 1.88 8.00 -2.02
C GLY A 337 3.03 8.88 -1.50
N SER A 338 2.73 10.06 -0.92
CA SER A 338 3.75 10.93 -0.35
C SER A 338 4.49 10.29 0.84
N GLY A 339 3.79 9.51 1.68
CA GLY A 339 4.42 8.72 2.74
C GLY A 339 5.40 7.68 2.19
N VAL A 340 4.99 6.94 1.13
CA VAL A 340 5.85 5.93 0.49
C VAL A 340 7.02 6.56 -0.28
N VAL A 341 6.88 7.77 -0.80
CA VAL A 341 7.98 8.52 -1.46
C VAL A 341 9.01 8.98 -0.43
N LEU A 342 8.55 9.65 0.62
CA LEU A 342 9.44 10.31 1.58
C LEU A 342 10.04 9.34 2.60
N GLY A 343 9.26 8.35 3.07
CA GLY A 343 9.69 7.43 4.12
C GLY A 343 10.96 6.68 3.79
N PRO A 344 11.00 5.87 2.73
CA PRO A 344 12.19 5.09 2.38
C PRO A 344 13.40 5.95 2.05
N PHE A 345 13.20 7.08 1.36
CA PHE A 345 14.30 7.99 1.00
C PHE A 345 14.95 8.60 2.24
N LEU A 346 14.16 9.27 3.08
CA LEU A 346 14.66 9.90 4.30
C LEU A 346 15.21 8.84 5.27
N GLY A 347 14.55 7.69 5.35
CA GLY A 347 15.05 6.55 6.10
C GLY A 347 16.42 6.08 5.62
N GLY A 348 16.63 6.00 4.30
CA GLY A 348 17.92 5.67 3.70
C GLY A 348 19.00 6.68 4.05
N VAL A 349 18.69 7.99 3.98
CA VAL A 349 19.62 9.06 4.31
C VAL A 349 20.06 8.98 5.78
N VAL A 350 19.13 8.83 6.73
CA VAL A 350 19.48 8.72 8.15
C VAL A 350 20.16 7.38 8.48
N ALA A 351 19.81 6.30 7.77
CA ALA A 351 20.49 5.02 7.93
C ALA A 351 21.96 5.09 7.52
N LEU A 352 22.24 5.79 6.41
CA LEU A 352 23.62 5.99 5.92
C LEU A 352 24.43 6.90 6.84
N SER A 353 23.81 7.98 7.37
CA SER A 353 24.51 9.02 8.14
C SER A 353 24.68 8.67 9.61
N ILE A 354 23.72 7.98 10.22
CA ILE A 354 23.65 7.75 11.67
C ILE A 354 23.78 6.26 12.00
N GLY A 355 23.15 5.39 11.17
CA GLY A 355 23.20 3.95 11.38
C GLY A 355 21.90 3.22 11.07
N PRO A 356 21.92 1.87 11.01
CA PRO A 356 20.85 1.05 10.46
C PRO A 356 19.55 1.08 11.28
N ARG A 357 19.55 1.56 12.51
CA ARG A 357 18.34 1.74 13.36
C ARG A 357 17.76 3.15 13.31
N ALA A 358 18.51 4.14 12.80
CA ALA A 358 18.06 5.53 12.72
C ALA A 358 16.74 5.74 11.94
N PRO A 359 16.41 4.97 10.89
CA PRO A 359 15.11 5.06 10.23
C PRO A 359 13.91 4.88 11.18
N TYR A 360 14.02 4.03 12.19
CA TYR A 360 12.93 3.77 13.14
C TYR A 360 12.78 4.90 14.16
N ALA A 361 13.90 5.54 14.56
CA ALA A 361 13.86 6.77 15.35
C ALA A 361 13.25 7.94 14.54
N LEU A 362 13.59 8.07 13.26
CA LEU A 362 12.96 9.04 12.37
C LEU A 362 11.44 8.78 12.25
N CYS A 363 11.02 7.53 12.10
CA CYS A 363 9.61 7.17 12.09
C CYS A 363 8.89 7.55 13.39
N LEU A 364 9.53 7.36 14.56
CA LEU A 364 9.00 7.78 15.85
C LEU A 364 8.86 9.32 15.92
N ALA A 365 9.83 10.08 15.40
CA ALA A 365 9.76 11.53 15.37
C ALA A 365 8.61 12.02 14.48
N VAL A 366 8.47 11.45 13.26
CA VAL A 366 7.36 11.76 12.35
C VAL A 366 6.01 11.42 12.98
N LEU A 367 5.92 10.27 13.65
CA LEU A 367 4.71 9.84 14.34
C LEU A 367 4.35 10.79 15.50
N ALA A 368 5.34 11.22 16.29
CA ALA A 368 5.11 12.18 17.37
C ALA A 368 4.58 13.53 16.85
N VAL A 369 5.17 14.05 15.77
CA VAL A 369 4.67 15.26 15.10
C VAL A 369 3.23 15.05 14.60
N ALA A 370 2.95 13.90 13.97
CA ALA A 370 1.61 13.56 13.50
C ALA A 370 0.60 13.56 14.65
N VAL A 371 0.90 12.93 15.78
CA VAL A 371 0.04 12.89 16.97
C VAL A 371 -0.24 14.30 17.52
N VAL A 372 0.77 15.16 17.61
CA VAL A 372 0.60 16.56 18.06
C VAL A 372 -0.36 17.31 17.12
N MET A 373 -0.19 17.17 15.81
CA MET A 373 -1.09 17.79 14.82
C MET A 373 -2.52 17.23 14.91
N GLU A 374 -2.68 15.91 15.07
CA GLU A 374 -3.97 15.24 15.23
C GLU A 374 -4.72 15.73 16.47
N LEU A 375 -4.01 15.86 17.59
CA LEU A 375 -4.57 16.39 18.84
C LEU A 375 -5.03 17.84 18.66
N GLY A 376 -4.24 18.69 18.00
CA GLY A 376 -4.59 20.09 17.69
C GLY A 376 -5.86 20.17 16.85
N LEU A 377 -5.94 19.43 15.73
CA LEU A 377 -7.08 19.40 14.82
C LEU A 377 -8.36 18.84 15.45
N THR A 378 -8.22 17.94 16.40
CA THR A 378 -9.36 17.29 17.04
C THR A 378 -9.73 17.91 18.39
N SER A 379 -8.96 18.84 18.95
CA SER A 379 -9.24 19.54 20.22
C SER A 379 -10.13 20.77 20.09
N SER A 380 -10.24 21.37 18.91
CA SER A 380 -11.04 22.59 18.64
C SER A 380 -12.56 22.44 18.84
N ARG A 381 -13.02 21.30 19.37
CA ARG A 381 -14.44 21.04 19.70
C ARG A 381 -14.90 21.53 21.08
N ARG A 382 -14.27 22.51 21.67
CA ARG A 382 -14.85 23.23 22.81
C ARG A 382 -15.36 24.60 22.35
N SER A 383 -16.43 24.62 21.54
CA SER A 383 -17.29 25.79 21.48
C SER A 383 -18.12 25.87 22.77
N PRO A 384 -18.20 27.02 23.42
CA PRO A 384 -18.99 27.15 24.65
C PRO A 384 -20.47 26.97 24.30
N ARG A 385 -21.13 26.03 24.96
CA ARG A 385 -22.56 26.11 25.14
C ARG A 385 -22.85 27.39 25.94
N ARG A 386 -23.43 28.38 25.31
CA ARG A 386 -24.28 29.39 25.94
C ARG A 386 -25.57 29.48 25.17
#